data_bc707d5990f63c22c288bdb0b8c4e61f
#
_entry.id   bc707d5990f63c22c288bdb0b8c4e61f
#
_cell.length_a   1.000
_cell.length_b   1.000
_cell.length_c   1.000
_cell.angle_alpha   90.00
_cell.angle_beta   90.00
_cell.angle_gamma   90.00
#
_symmetry.space_group_name_H-M   'P 1'
#
loop_
_entity.id
_entity.type
_entity.pdbx_description
1 polymer ?
#
loop_
_entity_poly.entity_id
_entity_poly.type
_entity_poly.pdbx_seq_one_letter_code
_entity_poly.pdbx_strand_id
1 'polypeptide(L)'
;MKTFVIGISGVTNGGKTTLAKNLQKHLPNCSVISQDDFFKPESEIETDTNGFLQYDVLEALNMEKMMSTISCWMESPRHSLASTDSGSTEEIPILIIEGFLLFNYKPLDTLWNRSYFLTIPYEECKRRRRHKEYQLIESLSQHISTRIYEPPDIPGYFDGHVWPMYLKHRQEMENITWEIVYLDGTKSEEDLFSQVYEDLIQELAKQKCLQVTT
;
A
#
# COMPACT_ATOMS: atom_id res chain seq x y z
N MET A 1 -12.40 -0.50 20.83
CA MET A 1 -12.61 0.61 19.88
C MET A 1 -12.53 0.06 18.47
N LYS A 2 -13.43 0.45 17.58
CA LYS A 2 -13.46 -0.11 16.23
C LYS A 2 -12.59 0.78 15.32
N THR A 3 -11.49 0.25 14.83
CA THR A 3 -10.62 0.90 13.84
C THR A 3 -11.16 0.72 12.43
N PHE A 4 -10.83 1.62 11.51
CA PHE A 4 -11.15 1.49 10.09
C PHE A 4 -9.86 1.21 9.30
N VAL A 5 -9.76 0.02 8.72
CA VAL A 5 -8.56 -0.43 8.03
C VAL A 5 -8.77 -0.41 6.52
N ILE A 6 -7.89 0.28 5.82
CA ILE A 6 -7.90 0.45 4.37
C ILE A 6 -6.69 -0.24 3.77
N GLY A 7 -6.92 -1.14 2.80
CA GLY A 7 -5.86 -1.76 2.00
C GLY A 7 -5.70 -1.03 0.66
N ILE A 8 -4.49 -0.61 0.33
CA ILE A 8 -4.15 -0.05 -0.99
C ILE A 8 -3.06 -0.92 -1.62
N SER A 9 -3.46 -1.82 -2.51
CA SER A 9 -2.54 -2.72 -3.21
C SER A 9 -2.47 -2.40 -4.71
N GLY A 10 -1.68 -3.16 -5.45
CA GLY A 10 -1.57 -3.02 -6.90
C GLY A 10 -0.15 -2.95 -7.42
N VAL A 11 -0.04 -2.73 -8.73
CA VAL A 11 1.20 -2.79 -9.48
C VAL A 11 2.27 -1.83 -8.93
N THR A 12 3.53 -2.22 -9.06
CA THR A 12 4.66 -1.31 -8.78
C THR A 12 4.55 -0.04 -9.62
N ASN A 13 5.00 1.09 -9.07
CA ASN A 13 4.89 2.41 -9.72
C ASN A 13 3.45 2.85 -10.07
N GLY A 14 2.42 2.17 -9.55
CA GLY A 14 1.01 2.52 -9.75
C GLY A 14 0.53 3.77 -8.99
N GLY A 15 1.34 4.32 -8.06
CA GLY A 15 0.99 5.50 -7.28
C GLY A 15 0.42 5.21 -5.87
N LYS A 16 0.49 3.96 -5.37
CA LYS A 16 -0.04 3.55 -4.06
C LYS A 16 0.43 4.44 -2.92
N THR A 17 1.74 4.61 -2.77
CA THR A 17 2.35 5.40 -1.70
C THR A 17 1.95 6.87 -1.77
N THR A 18 1.85 7.44 -2.98
CA THR A 18 1.39 8.82 -3.18
C THR A 18 -0.06 8.98 -2.74
N LEU A 19 -0.94 8.07 -3.17
CA LEU A 19 -2.35 8.06 -2.77
C LEU A 19 -2.49 7.91 -1.24
N ALA A 20 -1.79 6.96 -0.62
CA ALA A 20 -1.82 6.74 0.82
C ALA A 20 -1.39 7.99 1.61
N LYS A 21 -0.30 8.64 1.19
CA LYS A 21 0.19 9.89 1.82
C LYS A 21 -0.78 11.05 1.64
N ASN A 22 -1.41 11.17 0.48
CA ASN A 22 -2.41 12.22 0.25
C ASN A 22 -3.67 12.00 1.09
N LEU A 23 -4.15 10.77 1.19
CA LEU A 23 -5.27 10.41 2.07
C LEU A 23 -4.93 10.69 3.55
N GLN A 24 -3.72 10.32 4.00
CA GLN A 24 -3.28 10.56 5.38
C GLN A 24 -3.31 12.05 5.75
N LYS A 25 -2.98 12.94 4.82
CA LYS A 25 -3.01 14.39 5.05
C LYS A 25 -4.42 14.96 5.24
N HIS A 26 -5.44 14.30 4.68
CA HIS A 26 -6.81 14.82 4.63
C HIS A 26 -7.80 14.05 5.53
N LEU A 27 -7.44 12.83 5.92
CA LEU A 27 -8.26 12.04 6.85
C LEU A 27 -7.81 12.27 8.29
N PRO A 28 -8.75 12.58 9.21
CA PRO A 28 -8.41 12.75 10.61
C PRO A 28 -7.99 11.42 11.24
N ASN A 29 -7.10 11.48 12.23
CA ASN A 29 -6.64 10.31 13.01
C ASN A 29 -6.19 9.12 12.13
N CYS A 30 -5.45 9.43 11.06
CA CYS A 30 -5.03 8.48 10.03
C CYS A 30 -3.54 8.18 10.12
N SER A 31 -3.20 6.89 10.14
CA SER A 31 -1.82 6.38 10.08
C SER A 31 -1.60 5.56 8.80
N VAL A 32 -0.35 5.46 8.35
CA VAL A 32 0.04 4.65 7.19
C VAL A 32 1.12 3.65 7.61
N ILE A 33 0.95 2.40 7.19
CA ILE A 33 1.98 1.36 7.24
C ILE A 33 2.27 0.93 5.80
N SER A 34 3.54 1.00 5.40
CA SER A 34 4.00 0.59 4.07
C SER A 34 4.62 -0.80 4.12
N GLN A 35 4.20 -1.70 3.25
CA GLN A 35 4.78 -3.03 3.10
C GLN A 35 6.27 -2.97 2.71
N ASP A 36 6.66 -1.95 1.96
CA ASP A 36 8.05 -1.75 1.53
C ASP A 36 9.03 -1.53 2.70
N ASP A 37 8.55 -1.14 3.89
CA ASP A 37 9.38 -0.99 5.09
C ASP A 37 9.78 -2.34 5.72
N PHE A 38 9.25 -3.44 5.19
CA PHE A 38 9.47 -4.79 5.69
C PHE A 38 10.28 -5.69 4.76
N PHE A 39 10.92 -5.16 3.73
CA PHE A 39 11.86 -5.93 2.94
C PHE A 39 12.97 -6.49 3.82
N LYS A 40 13.33 -7.75 3.56
CA LYS A 40 14.50 -8.39 4.14
C LYS A 40 15.78 -7.73 3.59
N PRO A 41 16.92 -7.85 4.30
CA PRO A 41 18.22 -7.46 3.75
C PRO A 41 18.50 -8.16 2.43
N GLU A 42 19.18 -7.50 1.50
CA GLU A 42 19.51 -8.07 0.18
C GLU A 42 20.23 -9.43 0.27
N SER A 43 21.07 -9.61 1.30
CA SER A 43 21.77 -10.88 1.57
C SER A 43 20.84 -12.07 1.85
N GLU A 44 19.56 -11.82 2.16
CA GLU A 44 18.53 -12.83 2.42
C GLU A 44 17.57 -13.00 1.23
N ILE A 45 17.73 -12.20 0.18
CA ILE A 45 16.88 -12.28 -1.02
C ILE A 45 17.44 -13.36 -1.96
N GLU A 46 16.59 -14.28 -2.35
CA GLU A 46 16.96 -15.33 -3.30
C GLU A 46 17.25 -14.76 -4.70
N THR A 47 18.18 -15.39 -5.39
CA THR A 47 18.50 -15.06 -6.78
C THR A 47 18.10 -16.24 -7.67
N ASP A 48 17.40 -15.97 -8.77
CA ASP A 48 17.04 -17.01 -9.73
C ASP A 48 18.21 -17.44 -10.64
N THR A 49 17.93 -18.40 -11.53
CA THR A 49 18.93 -18.92 -12.49
C THR A 49 19.39 -17.90 -13.52
N ASN A 50 18.68 -16.81 -13.70
CA ASN A 50 19.02 -15.70 -14.59
C ASN A 50 19.80 -14.58 -13.88
N GLY A 51 20.05 -14.73 -12.59
CA GLY A 51 20.71 -13.73 -11.77
C GLY A 51 19.78 -12.61 -11.27
N PHE A 52 18.45 -12.80 -11.33
CA PHE A 52 17.47 -11.84 -10.84
C PHE A 52 17.17 -12.04 -9.36
N LEU A 53 17.39 -11.01 -8.55
CA LEU A 53 16.96 -10.96 -7.16
C LEU A 53 15.43 -10.99 -7.07
N GLN A 54 14.88 -11.91 -6.28
CA GLN A 54 13.46 -12.20 -6.19
C GLN A 54 12.77 -11.27 -5.18
N TYR A 55 12.69 -9.95 -5.50
CA TYR A 55 12.04 -8.96 -4.60
C TYR A 55 10.50 -8.97 -4.68
N ASP A 56 9.94 -9.37 -5.81
CA ASP A 56 8.48 -9.28 -6.05
C ASP A 56 7.73 -10.54 -5.57
N VAL A 57 8.13 -11.09 -4.40
CA VAL A 57 7.54 -12.26 -3.75
C VAL A 57 7.37 -12.02 -2.25
N LEU A 58 6.44 -12.76 -1.60
CA LEU A 58 6.21 -12.64 -0.15
C LEU A 58 7.43 -13.05 0.68
N GLU A 59 8.24 -13.98 0.19
CA GLU A 59 9.46 -14.48 0.82
C GLU A 59 10.53 -13.38 0.96
N ALA A 60 10.50 -12.35 0.13
CA ALA A 60 11.37 -11.18 0.22
C ALA A 60 11.00 -10.23 1.38
N LEU A 61 9.85 -10.45 2.02
CA LEU A 61 9.29 -9.57 3.03
C LEU A 61 9.26 -10.25 4.41
N ASN A 62 9.49 -9.49 5.46
CA ASN A 62 9.26 -9.93 6.83
C ASN A 62 7.79 -9.65 7.22
N MET A 63 6.89 -10.53 6.73
CA MET A 63 5.46 -10.38 6.95
C MET A 63 5.05 -10.58 8.41
N GLU A 64 5.80 -11.35 9.20
CA GLU A 64 5.57 -11.52 10.64
C GLU A 64 5.81 -10.20 11.40
N LYS A 65 6.90 -9.50 11.07
CA LYS A 65 7.20 -8.18 11.63
C LYS A 65 6.13 -7.17 11.22
N MET A 66 5.66 -7.22 9.97
CA MET A 66 4.58 -6.36 9.50
C MET A 66 3.29 -6.61 10.29
N MET A 67 2.87 -7.87 10.45
CA MET A 67 1.69 -8.23 11.25
C MET A 67 1.81 -7.78 12.71
N SER A 68 2.98 -7.96 13.32
CA SER A 68 3.23 -7.48 14.68
C SER A 68 3.11 -5.95 14.78
N THR A 69 3.58 -5.22 13.78
CA THR A 69 3.47 -3.76 13.71
C THR A 69 2.00 -3.32 13.59
N ILE A 70 1.21 -3.99 12.74
CA ILE A 70 -0.22 -3.73 12.57
C ILE A 70 -0.96 -4.02 13.88
N SER A 71 -0.72 -5.16 14.52
CA SER A 71 -1.35 -5.53 15.79
C SER A 71 -1.02 -4.54 16.91
N CYS A 72 0.24 -4.15 17.02
CA CYS A 72 0.68 -3.15 18.00
C CYS A 72 -0.01 -1.78 17.78
N TRP A 73 -0.18 -1.38 16.51
CA TRP A 73 -0.91 -0.16 16.18
C TRP A 73 -2.40 -0.27 16.58
N MET A 74 -3.05 -1.38 16.26
CA MET A 74 -4.48 -1.60 16.56
C MET A 74 -4.75 -1.67 18.07
N GLU A 75 -3.82 -2.15 18.88
CA GLU A 75 -3.90 -2.26 20.33
C GLU A 75 -3.43 -0.98 21.06
N SER A 76 -2.96 0.03 20.35
CA SER A 76 -2.34 1.21 20.95
C SER A 76 -3.32 2.04 21.78
N PRO A 77 -2.97 2.38 23.06
CA PRO A 77 -3.82 3.24 23.93
C PRO A 77 -4.06 4.65 23.38
N ARG A 78 -3.24 5.12 22.44
CA ARG A 78 -3.39 6.45 21.81
C ARG A 78 -4.73 6.61 21.09
N HIS A 79 -5.33 5.51 20.66
CA HIS A 79 -6.66 5.50 20.07
C HIS A 79 -7.79 5.57 21.11
N SER A 80 -7.46 5.34 22.40
CA SER A 80 -8.41 5.43 23.53
C SER A 80 -8.45 6.79 24.23
N LEU A 81 -7.45 7.65 24.04
CA LEU A 81 -7.28 8.90 24.81
C LEU A 81 -7.91 10.14 24.16
N ALA A 82 -8.58 10.00 23.02
CA ALA A 82 -9.25 11.12 22.34
C ALA A 82 -10.56 11.59 23.03
N SER A 83 -10.89 11.11 24.23
CA SER A 83 -12.18 11.35 24.86
C SER A 83 -12.11 11.85 26.31
N THR A 84 -11.35 12.92 26.60
CA THR A 84 -11.42 13.57 27.92
C THR A 84 -11.60 15.07 27.88
N ASP A 85 -12.04 15.67 26.77
CA ASP A 85 -12.56 17.04 26.87
C ASP A 85 -13.66 17.34 25.84
N SER A 86 -14.83 17.74 26.38
CA SER A 86 -15.95 18.43 25.73
C SER A 86 -16.43 17.96 24.35
N GLY A 87 -17.41 17.03 24.30
CA GLY A 87 -18.49 17.10 23.28
C GLY A 87 -18.16 16.82 21.85
N SER A 88 -16.95 16.32 21.51
CA SER A 88 -16.57 15.95 20.13
C SER A 88 -16.93 14.49 19.87
N THR A 89 -17.65 14.24 18.79
CA THR A 89 -17.90 12.90 18.23
C THR A 89 -16.57 12.15 18.13
N GLU A 90 -16.50 10.97 18.78
CA GLU A 90 -15.30 10.11 18.71
C GLU A 90 -14.93 9.86 17.25
N GLU A 91 -13.74 10.30 16.84
CA GLU A 91 -13.21 10.03 15.51
C GLU A 91 -12.67 8.60 15.46
N ILE A 92 -13.13 7.84 14.47
CA ILE A 92 -12.68 6.46 14.26
C ILE A 92 -11.21 6.48 13.84
N PRO A 93 -10.30 5.77 14.54
CA PRO A 93 -8.93 5.64 14.10
C PRO A 93 -8.85 4.94 12.74
N ILE A 94 -8.09 5.52 11.81
CA ILE A 94 -7.94 5.01 10.44
C ILE A 94 -6.53 4.49 10.25
N LEU A 95 -6.40 3.27 9.74
CA LEU A 95 -5.14 2.69 9.32
C LEU A 95 -5.17 2.43 7.81
N ILE A 96 -4.27 3.05 7.10
CA ILE A 96 -3.98 2.71 5.70
C ILE A 96 -2.79 1.76 5.69
N ILE A 97 -2.95 0.62 5.06
CA ILE A 97 -1.86 -0.31 4.76
C ILE A 97 -1.66 -0.29 3.25
N GLU A 98 -0.46 0.06 2.79
CA GLU A 98 -0.14 0.11 1.36
C GLU A 98 0.98 -0.87 1.00
N GLY A 99 0.89 -1.51 -0.17
CA GLY A 99 1.89 -2.45 -0.62
C GLY A 99 1.52 -3.13 -1.93
N PHE A 100 2.39 -3.97 -2.45
CA PHE A 100 2.20 -4.64 -3.74
C PHE A 100 1.68 -6.07 -3.63
N LEU A 101 1.78 -6.72 -2.45
CA LEU A 101 1.35 -8.10 -2.18
C LEU A 101 0.38 -8.22 -0.99
N LEU A 102 -0.37 -7.17 -0.66
CA LEU A 102 -1.25 -7.18 0.53
C LEU A 102 -2.34 -8.24 0.42
N PHE A 103 -2.97 -8.35 -0.73
CA PHE A 103 -4.11 -9.25 -0.96
C PHE A 103 -3.69 -10.67 -1.33
N ASN A 104 -2.37 -10.94 -1.42
CA ASN A 104 -1.80 -12.27 -1.57
C ASN A 104 -1.40 -12.90 -0.22
N TYR A 105 -1.50 -12.13 0.88
CA TYR A 105 -1.12 -12.60 2.21
C TYR A 105 -2.35 -12.84 3.09
N LYS A 106 -2.79 -14.09 3.17
CA LYS A 106 -4.02 -14.53 3.85
C LYS A 106 -4.25 -13.97 5.27
N PRO A 107 -3.22 -13.84 6.15
CA PRO A 107 -3.47 -13.29 7.49
C PRO A 107 -4.02 -11.85 7.50
N LEU A 108 -3.92 -11.11 6.40
CA LEU A 108 -4.50 -9.77 6.27
C LEU A 108 -5.96 -9.78 5.82
N ASP A 109 -6.48 -10.90 5.29
CA ASP A 109 -7.80 -10.98 4.63
C ASP A 109 -8.96 -10.50 5.50
N THR A 110 -8.87 -10.70 6.81
CA THR A 110 -9.92 -10.35 7.77
C THR A 110 -9.86 -8.90 8.29
N LEU A 111 -8.85 -8.15 7.89
CA LEU A 111 -8.64 -6.80 8.42
C LEU A 111 -9.38 -5.72 7.64
N TRP A 112 -9.69 -5.95 6.37
CA TRP A 112 -10.12 -4.90 5.46
C TRP A 112 -11.54 -4.40 5.71
N ASN A 113 -11.69 -3.10 5.95
CA ASN A 113 -12.97 -2.41 5.85
C ASN A 113 -13.19 -1.89 4.42
N ARG A 114 -12.10 -1.50 3.73
CA ARG A 114 -12.14 -1.11 2.33
C ARG A 114 -10.83 -1.50 1.64
N SER A 115 -10.93 -1.97 0.40
CA SER A 115 -9.77 -2.46 -0.37
C SER A 115 -9.74 -1.81 -1.74
N TYR A 116 -8.57 -1.27 -2.10
CA TYR A 116 -8.31 -0.66 -3.41
C TYR A 116 -7.14 -1.34 -4.10
N PHE A 117 -7.24 -1.53 -5.41
CA PHE A 117 -6.18 -2.12 -6.20
C PHE A 117 -5.88 -1.25 -7.43
N LEU A 118 -4.68 -0.66 -7.47
CA LEU A 118 -4.23 0.18 -8.56
C LEU A 118 -3.66 -0.66 -9.70
N THR A 119 -4.15 -0.40 -10.91
CA THR A 119 -3.65 -1.01 -12.15
C THR A 119 -3.17 0.07 -13.11
N ILE A 120 -2.07 -0.20 -13.79
CA ILE A 120 -1.59 0.59 -14.94
C ILE A 120 -1.16 -0.37 -16.06
N PRO A 121 -1.23 0.04 -17.34
CA PRO A 121 -0.73 -0.75 -18.45
C PRO A 121 0.78 -1.01 -18.33
N TYR A 122 1.23 -2.12 -18.92
CA TYR A 122 2.65 -2.52 -18.95
C TYR A 122 3.60 -1.40 -19.38
N GLU A 123 3.31 -0.75 -20.51
CA GLU A 123 4.16 0.31 -21.06
C GLU A 123 4.29 1.51 -20.09
N GLU A 124 3.19 1.87 -19.45
CA GLU A 124 3.18 2.96 -18.48
C GLU A 124 3.95 2.57 -17.20
N CYS A 125 3.78 1.34 -16.71
CA CYS A 125 4.52 0.84 -15.58
C CYS A 125 6.03 0.87 -15.84
N LYS A 126 6.45 0.35 -17.00
CA LYS A 126 7.85 0.31 -17.45
C LYS A 126 8.42 1.72 -17.63
N ARG A 127 7.64 2.62 -18.21
CA ARG A 127 8.03 4.03 -18.38
C ARG A 127 8.26 4.72 -17.02
N ARG A 128 7.33 4.55 -16.08
CA ARG A 128 7.44 5.15 -14.73
C ARG A 128 8.63 4.60 -13.96
N ARG A 129 8.91 3.29 -14.09
CA ARG A 129 10.06 2.66 -13.43
C ARG A 129 11.38 3.24 -13.94
N ARG A 130 11.55 3.32 -15.27
CA ARG A 130 12.74 3.96 -15.89
C ARG A 130 12.90 5.42 -15.48
N HIS A 131 11.80 6.17 -15.41
CA HIS A 131 11.87 7.59 -15.02
C HIS A 131 12.37 7.76 -13.58
N LYS A 132 11.99 6.88 -12.67
CA LYS A 132 12.52 6.86 -11.30
C LYS A 132 14.02 6.54 -11.27
N GLU A 133 14.50 5.64 -12.11
CA GLU A 133 15.93 5.33 -12.23
C GLU A 133 16.72 6.55 -12.73
N TYR A 134 16.21 7.30 -13.71
CA TYR A 134 16.84 8.56 -14.18
C TYR A 134 16.85 9.65 -13.10
N GLN A 135 15.75 9.84 -12.39
CA GLN A 135 15.68 10.79 -11.28
C GLN A 135 16.66 10.43 -10.16
N LEU A 136 16.95 9.16 -9.96
CA LEU A 136 17.96 8.68 -9.06
C LEU A 136 19.35 9.16 -9.44
N ILE A 137 19.74 8.98 -10.69
CA ILE A 137 21.06 9.41 -11.20
C ILE A 137 21.24 10.94 -11.02
N GLU A 138 20.16 11.72 -11.22
CA GLU A 138 20.17 13.16 -10.99
C GLU A 138 20.22 13.51 -9.48
N SER A 139 19.48 12.80 -8.62
CA SER A 139 19.42 13.09 -7.18
C SER A 139 20.68 12.68 -6.41
N LEU A 140 21.38 11.65 -6.85
CA LEU A 140 22.73 11.31 -6.34
C LEU A 140 23.73 12.46 -6.57
N SER A 141 23.49 13.31 -7.59
CA SER A 141 24.27 14.53 -7.80
C SER A 141 23.80 15.71 -6.93
N GLN A 142 22.63 15.67 -6.30
CA GLN A 142 21.98 16.79 -5.60
C GLN A 142 21.55 16.54 -4.14
N HIS A 143 21.84 15.41 -3.52
CA HIS A 143 21.51 15.09 -2.11
C HIS A 143 20.00 15.20 -1.74
N ILE A 144 19.08 14.85 -2.65
CA ILE A 144 17.65 14.91 -2.39
C ILE A 144 17.13 13.50 -2.01
N SER A 145 16.51 13.39 -0.84
CA SER A 145 15.94 12.14 -0.28
C SER A 145 14.65 11.75 -1.01
N THR A 146 14.76 10.85 -1.99
CA THR A 146 13.63 10.08 -2.53
C THR A 146 13.89 8.58 -2.32
N ARG A 147 12.82 7.75 -2.14
CA ARG A 147 12.99 6.28 -2.08
C ARG A 147 13.64 5.81 -3.39
N ILE A 148 14.81 5.24 -3.25
CA ILE A 148 15.69 4.88 -4.35
C ILE A 148 15.75 3.35 -4.38
N TYR A 149 15.59 2.74 -5.57
CA TYR A 149 16.01 1.37 -5.77
C TYR A 149 17.55 1.35 -5.90
N GLU A 150 18.24 0.95 -4.86
CA GLU A 150 19.67 0.67 -4.91
C GLU A 150 19.89 -0.83 -4.72
N PRO A 151 20.55 -1.50 -5.66
CA PRO A 151 21.09 -1.00 -6.93
C PRO A 151 20.01 -0.80 -8.01
N PRO A 152 20.30 -0.03 -9.09
CA PRO A 152 19.38 0.10 -10.23
C PRO A 152 19.11 -1.26 -10.87
N ASP A 153 17.93 -1.43 -11.45
CA ASP A 153 17.53 -2.67 -12.11
C ASP A 153 18.58 -3.12 -13.13
N ILE A 154 18.97 -4.39 -13.06
CA ILE A 154 19.79 -4.99 -14.11
C ILE A 154 18.99 -5.11 -15.41
N PRO A 155 19.65 -5.05 -16.60
CA PRO A 155 18.96 -5.12 -17.86
C PRO A 155 18.04 -6.35 -17.98
N GLY A 156 16.79 -6.12 -18.34
CA GLY A 156 15.78 -7.18 -18.46
C GLY A 156 15.04 -7.56 -17.17
N TYR A 157 15.40 -7.00 -16.01
CA TYR A 157 14.78 -7.34 -14.73
C TYR A 157 13.27 -7.07 -14.72
N PHE A 158 12.84 -5.91 -15.23
CA PHE A 158 11.41 -5.58 -15.29
C PHE A 158 10.62 -6.59 -16.13
N ASP A 159 11.12 -6.96 -17.30
CA ASP A 159 10.44 -7.86 -18.24
C ASP A 159 10.55 -9.33 -17.81
N GLY A 160 11.68 -9.71 -17.19
CA GLY A 160 11.97 -11.09 -16.82
C GLY A 160 11.49 -11.48 -15.42
N HIS A 161 11.28 -10.49 -14.53
CA HIS A 161 10.87 -10.76 -13.15
C HIS A 161 9.68 -9.92 -12.71
N VAL A 162 9.80 -8.59 -12.66
CA VAL A 162 8.80 -7.71 -12.02
C VAL A 162 7.42 -7.86 -12.63
N TRP A 163 7.31 -7.74 -13.95
CA TRP A 163 6.02 -7.82 -14.63
C TRP A 163 5.41 -9.23 -14.63
N PRO A 164 6.15 -10.31 -14.93
CA PRO A 164 5.65 -11.68 -14.78
C PRO A 164 5.14 -12.00 -13.37
N MET A 165 5.86 -11.57 -12.33
CA MET A 165 5.43 -11.77 -10.94
C MET A 165 4.16 -10.98 -10.61
N TYR A 166 4.04 -9.74 -11.06
CA TYR A 166 2.79 -8.98 -10.92
C TYR A 166 1.60 -9.71 -11.57
N LEU A 167 1.75 -10.24 -12.78
CA LEU A 167 0.68 -10.98 -13.45
C LEU A 167 0.29 -12.25 -12.70
N LYS A 168 1.27 -12.99 -12.20
CA LYS A 168 1.06 -14.19 -11.37
C LYS A 168 0.25 -13.84 -10.12
N HIS A 169 0.70 -12.86 -9.36
CA HIS A 169 0.04 -12.45 -8.11
C HIS A 169 -1.36 -11.88 -8.34
N ARG A 170 -1.55 -11.17 -9.46
CA ARG A 170 -2.89 -10.70 -9.85
C ARG A 170 -3.83 -11.86 -10.16
N GLN A 171 -3.35 -12.92 -10.81
CA GLN A 171 -4.14 -14.12 -11.08
C GLN A 171 -4.51 -14.85 -9.79
N GLU A 172 -3.62 -14.92 -8.80
CA GLU A 172 -3.89 -15.52 -7.49
C GLU A 172 -5.06 -14.82 -6.76
N MET A 173 -5.28 -13.52 -7.04
CA MET A 173 -6.38 -12.74 -6.46
C MET A 173 -7.77 -13.06 -7.05
N GLU A 174 -7.88 -13.85 -8.12
CA GLU A 174 -9.17 -14.21 -8.74
C GLU A 174 -10.10 -14.98 -7.78
N ASN A 175 -9.54 -15.62 -6.75
CA ASN A 175 -10.31 -16.36 -5.73
C ASN A 175 -10.69 -15.52 -4.51
N ILE A 176 -10.40 -14.23 -4.50
CA ILE A 176 -10.76 -13.32 -3.41
C ILE A 176 -12.27 -13.11 -3.39
N THR A 177 -12.89 -13.27 -2.22
CA THR A 177 -14.35 -13.20 -2.04
C THR A 177 -14.86 -11.86 -1.51
N TRP A 178 -13.98 -11.02 -0.95
CA TRP A 178 -14.37 -9.66 -0.51
C TRP A 178 -14.24 -8.65 -1.64
N GLU A 179 -14.92 -7.52 -1.47
CA GLU A 179 -14.94 -6.46 -2.48
C GLU A 179 -13.58 -5.75 -2.59
N ILE A 180 -13.05 -5.66 -3.81
CA ILE A 180 -11.88 -4.86 -4.16
C ILE A 180 -12.30 -3.83 -5.20
N VAL A 181 -12.07 -2.55 -4.91
CA VAL A 181 -12.27 -1.46 -5.86
C VAL A 181 -11.03 -1.31 -6.73
N TYR A 182 -11.17 -1.60 -8.02
CA TYR A 182 -10.08 -1.42 -8.97
C TYR A 182 -9.98 0.03 -9.42
N LEU A 183 -8.78 0.59 -9.36
CA LEU A 183 -8.48 1.97 -9.69
C LEU A 183 -7.57 2.05 -10.92
N ASP A 184 -7.89 2.97 -11.82
CA ASP A 184 -7.04 3.28 -12.96
C ASP A 184 -5.90 4.24 -12.53
N GLY A 185 -4.72 3.68 -12.29
CA GLY A 185 -3.54 4.43 -11.88
C GLY A 185 -2.92 5.31 -12.99
N THR A 186 -3.53 5.39 -14.18
CA THR A 186 -3.14 6.36 -15.22
C THR A 186 -3.76 7.73 -15.02
N LYS A 187 -4.80 7.83 -14.19
CA LYS A 187 -5.43 9.10 -13.82
C LYS A 187 -4.45 10.00 -13.07
N SER A 188 -4.76 11.30 -13.03
CA SER A 188 -4.01 12.26 -12.23
C SER A 188 -4.05 11.89 -10.73
N GLU A 189 -3.05 12.36 -9.96
CA GLU A 189 -3.04 12.15 -8.50
C GLU A 189 -4.27 12.77 -7.83
N GLU A 190 -4.73 13.92 -8.32
CA GLU A 190 -5.91 14.64 -7.83
C GLU A 190 -7.21 13.87 -8.10
N ASP A 191 -7.38 13.31 -9.30
CA ASP A 191 -8.56 12.52 -9.66
C ASP A 191 -8.61 11.21 -8.86
N LEU A 192 -7.48 10.52 -8.71
CA LEU A 192 -7.39 9.31 -7.89
C LEU A 192 -7.70 9.60 -6.42
N PHE A 193 -7.11 10.66 -5.89
CA PHE A 193 -7.37 11.10 -4.53
C PHE A 193 -8.85 11.42 -4.32
N SER A 194 -9.44 12.24 -5.18
CA SER A 194 -10.85 12.65 -5.08
C SER A 194 -11.78 11.44 -5.12
N GLN A 195 -11.57 10.53 -6.07
CA GLN A 195 -12.36 9.30 -6.22
C GLN A 195 -12.33 8.44 -4.94
N VAL A 196 -11.15 8.22 -4.38
CA VAL A 196 -10.97 7.36 -3.20
C VAL A 196 -11.44 8.08 -1.93
N TYR A 197 -11.18 9.37 -1.81
CA TYR A 197 -11.59 10.17 -0.67
C TYR A 197 -13.11 10.23 -0.55
N GLU A 198 -13.83 10.48 -1.65
CA GLU A 198 -15.31 10.50 -1.67
C GLU A 198 -15.89 9.13 -1.26
N ASP A 199 -15.35 8.03 -1.77
CA ASP A 199 -15.77 6.68 -1.41
C ASP A 199 -15.53 6.41 0.09
N LEU A 200 -14.35 6.78 0.61
CA LEU A 200 -14.02 6.61 2.02
C LEU A 200 -14.92 7.42 2.96
N ILE A 201 -15.24 8.67 2.63
CA ILE A 201 -16.14 9.49 3.44
C ILE A 201 -17.54 8.87 3.52
N GLN A 202 -18.02 8.30 2.42
CA GLN A 202 -19.31 7.60 2.41
C GLN A 202 -19.27 6.33 3.27
N GLU A 203 -18.22 5.53 3.20
CA GLU A 203 -18.07 4.31 4.00
C GLU A 203 -17.91 4.63 5.51
N LEU A 204 -17.14 5.63 5.84
CA LEU A 204 -16.99 6.10 7.23
C LEU A 204 -18.32 6.63 7.80
N ALA A 205 -19.13 7.33 7.00
CA ALA A 205 -20.45 7.79 7.41
C ALA A 205 -21.41 6.61 7.67
N LYS A 206 -21.41 5.58 6.82
CA LYS A 206 -22.20 4.35 7.03
C LYS A 206 -21.80 3.66 8.34
N GLN A 207 -20.50 3.56 8.64
CA GLN A 207 -20.04 2.95 9.89
C GLN A 207 -20.45 3.75 11.13
N LYS A 208 -20.41 5.08 11.09
CA LYS A 208 -20.89 5.93 12.19
C LYS A 208 -22.39 5.73 12.45
N CYS A 209 -23.20 5.66 11.41
CA CYS A 209 -24.65 5.40 11.54
C CYS A 209 -24.93 4.03 12.19
N LEU A 210 -24.19 2.99 11.86
CA LEU A 210 -24.34 1.65 12.44
C LEU A 210 -23.96 1.58 13.93
N GLN A 211 -23.08 2.47 14.41
CA GLN A 211 -22.68 2.52 15.82
C GLN A 211 -23.70 3.25 16.71
N VAL A 212 -24.54 4.11 16.14
CA VAL A 212 -25.57 4.86 16.89
C VAL A 212 -26.83 4.00 17.09
N THR A 213 -26.99 2.92 16.33
CA THR A 213 -28.17 2.03 16.35
C THR A 213 -27.97 0.73 17.15
N THR A 214 -26.79 0.52 17.72
CA THR A 214 -26.46 -0.61 18.63
C THR A 214 -26.19 -0.09 20.04
#